data_3266c240aa409b015406343a702bfe80
#
_entry.id   3266c240aa409b015406343a702bfe80
#
_cell.length_a   1.000
_cell.length_b   1.000
_cell.length_c   1.000
_cell.angle_alpha   90.00
_cell.angle_beta   90.00
_cell.angle_gamma   90.00
#
_symmetry.space_group_name_H-M   'P 1'
#
loop_
_entity.id
_entity.type
_entity.pdbx_description
1 polymer ?
#
loop_
_entity_poly.entity_id
_entity_poly.type
_entity_poly.pdbx_seq_one_letter_code
_entity_poly.pdbx_strand_id
1 'polypeptide(L)'
;MKTKTTFLAELGLRAMFLLLLCALGAQAQERTYEPVFSVGGGYTSGTYTPFWLRANQFGEVPTWESYWNAGMSAKMEYRKGRRADWAMGASARVNLSETKSDFFFQEAYIKGKYGIFELSVGRQKYIQGLADTTLSSGSYIWSGNALPMPKIELVVNEYWAPGFVGGIVGFKGNFVHGWFDKDRSNVSQVYLHQKSFYGRLGKESWPVKFYGGFNHQVQWGGTSRYLASSITNAGGSKANVVSDYLNVITGKSLAAAGGDTATYGVNEGWNRLGNHLGTVDVGMEVELNAGKLFFYRQSIYEDGSLYYGNNITDGLHGISFRRNVEQGLLKIVFEYFNTTSQGGAGGSGNTISNLRGQDNYFNNGVYPEGWSYMGKGLGSPFITLDSETDLNPGFKTVFDNNRVESFYVGAEALLGENHLTFRGSLSNAIGFYGGEYIPVKRQLSVGLQWQRPMSWISDGAQLKANIGFDTGDWKKDVFGGNVSLSIPLL
;
A
#
# COMPACT_ATOMS: atom_id res chain seq x y z
N MET A 1 -32.31 6.37 12.20
CA MET A 1 -30.93 6.67 11.80
C MET A 1 -30.03 7.15 12.93
N LYS A 2 -30.51 7.90 13.93
CA LYS A 2 -29.72 8.36 15.10
C LYS A 2 -29.15 7.25 16.00
N THR A 3 -29.73 6.06 16.02
CA THR A 3 -29.36 4.95 16.91
C THR A 3 -28.10 4.16 16.50
N LYS A 4 -27.75 4.12 15.22
CA LYS A 4 -26.51 3.43 14.77
C LYS A 4 -25.24 4.26 15.01
N THR A 5 -25.34 5.57 14.84
CA THR A 5 -24.21 6.49 15.04
C THR A 5 -23.80 6.59 16.51
N THR A 6 -24.77 6.62 17.42
CA THR A 6 -24.51 6.59 18.87
C THR A 6 -23.91 5.26 19.32
N PHE A 7 -24.35 4.14 18.78
CA PHE A 7 -23.83 2.81 19.12
C PHE A 7 -22.35 2.64 18.71
N LEU A 8 -21.99 3.09 17.50
CA LEU A 8 -20.61 3.03 17.02
C LEU A 8 -19.66 3.96 17.80
N ALA A 9 -20.13 5.15 18.17
CA ALA A 9 -19.37 6.07 19.01
C ALA A 9 -19.15 5.50 20.42
N GLU A 10 -20.18 4.89 21.03
CA GLU A 10 -20.05 4.21 22.33
C GLU A 10 -19.12 3.00 22.26
N LEU A 11 -19.18 2.21 21.19
CA LEU A 11 -18.29 1.05 20.99
C LEU A 11 -16.83 1.51 20.82
N GLY A 12 -16.63 2.59 20.08
CA GLY A 12 -15.32 3.23 19.92
C GLY A 12 -14.76 3.75 21.24
N LEU A 13 -15.59 4.41 22.05
CA LEU A 13 -15.20 4.92 23.36
C LEU A 13 -14.85 3.77 24.33
N ARG A 14 -15.61 2.67 24.31
CA ARG A 14 -15.34 1.48 25.13
C ARG A 14 -14.06 0.76 24.69
N ALA A 15 -13.80 0.67 23.38
CA ALA A 15 -12.55 0.09 22.86
C ALA A 15 -11.33 0.96 23.24
N MET A 16 -11.45 2.29 23.16
CA MET A 16 -10.42 3.22 23.64
C MET A 16 -10.20 3.08 25.15
N PHE A 17 -11.26 2.93 25.94
CA PHE A 17 -11.17 2.74 27.39
C PHE A 17 -10.52 1.39 27.76
N LEU A 18 -10.81 0.31 27.02
CA LEU A 18 -10.16 -1.00 27.17
C LEU A 18 -8.66 -0.93 26.82
N LEU A 19 -8.29 -0.22 25.76
CA LEU A 19 -6.89 0.02 25.40
C LEU A 19 -6.17 0.82 26.51
N LEU A 20 -6.84 1.81 27.08
CA LEU A 20 -6.33 2.59 28.24
C LEU A 20 -6.11 1.72 29.47
N LEU A 21 -7.04 0.81 29.79
CA LEU A 21 -6.91 -0.13 30.90
C LEU A 21 -5.78 -1.15 30.66
N CYS A 22 -5.62 -1.63 29.44
CA CYS A 22 -4.47 -2.47 29.07
C CYS A 22 -3.15 -1.72 29.21
N ALA A 23 -3.12 -0.42 28.89
CA ALA A 23 -1.98 0.45 29.05
C ALA A 23 -1.56 0.59 30.53
N LEU A 24 -2.52 0.81 31.42
CA LEU A 24 -2.27 0.98 32.87
C LEU A 24 -1.82 -0.31 33.57
N GLY A 25 -2.22 -1.49 33.03
CA GLY A 25 -1.80 -2.79 33.59
C GLY A 25 -0.39 -3.25 33.20
N ALA A 26 0.24 -2.61 32.21
CA ALA A 26 1.52 -3.04 31.66
C ALA A 26 2.76 -2.47 32.36
N GLN A 27 2.61 -1.63 33.37
CA GLN A 27 3.75 -1.02 34.10
C GLN A 27 4.61 -2.03 34.93
N ALA A 28 4.22 -3.29 34.98
CA ALA A 28 4.87 -4.30 35.84
C ALA A 28 6.03 -5.07 35.15
N GLN A 29 6.40 -4.77 33.90
CA GLN A 29 7.47 -5.49 33.20
C GLN A 29 8.50 -4.53 32.58
N GLU A 30 9.77 -4.98 32.49
CA GLU A 30 10.93 -4.30 31.83
C GLU A 30 10.72 -4.01 30.32
N ARG A 31 9.51 -3.65 29.90
CA ARG A 31 9.16 -3.37 28.51
C ARG A 31 8.66 -1.95 28.36
N THR A 32 9.18 -1.26 27.36
CA THR A 32 8.69 0.05 26.98
C THR A 32 7.32 -0.10 26.33
N TYR A 33 6.34 0.56 26.88
CA TYR A 33 4.98 0.66 26.36
C TYR A 33 4.69 2.12 26.07
N GLU A 34 4.32 2.43 24.86
CA GLU A 34 4.15 3.80 24.37
C GLU A 34 2.71 4.06 23.94
N PRO A 35 1.81 4.41 24.86
CA PRO A 35 0.47 4.84 24.50
C PRO A 35 0.49 6.29 24.03
N VAL A 36 -0.16 6.55 22.90
CA VAL A 36 -0.29 7.87 22.29
C VAL A 36 -1.75 8.17 22.02
N PHE A 37 -2.23 9.28 22.51
CA PHE A 37 -3.53 9.85 22.12
C PHE A 37 -3.32 10.87 21.00
N SER A 38 -4.23 10.94 20.06
CA SER A 38 -4.21 11.93 18.99
C SER A 38 -5.60 12.49 18.74
N VAL A 39 -5.66 13.79 18.45
CA VAL A 39 -6.89 14.48 18.09
C VAL A 39 -6.57 15.47 16.98
N GLY A 40 -7.52 15.68 16.07
CA GLY A 40 -7.33 16.59 14.96
C GLY A 40 -8.59 16.80 14.14
N GLY A 41 -8.41 17.44 13.01
CA GLY A 41 -9.48 17.65 12.05
C GLY A 41 -8.94 18.10 10.71
N GLY A 42 -9.75 17.96 9.68
CA GLY A 42 -9.42 18.37 8.33
C GLY A 42 -10.56 19.14 7.69
N TYR A 43 -10.17 20.06 6.85
CA TYR A 43 -11.05 20.87 6.01
C TYR A 43 -10.75 20.62 4.54
N THR A 44 -11.79 20.57 3.71
CA THR A 44 -11.68 20.61 2.26
C THR A 44 -12.69 21.59 1.67
N SER A 45 -12.28 22.33 0.66
CA SER A 45 -13.15 23.28 -0.06
C SER A 45 -14.12 22.59 -1.04
N GLY A 46 -13.91 21.30 -1.30
CA GLY A 46 -14.69 20.50 -2.23
C GLY A 46 -15.25 19.23 -1.57
N THR A 47 -15.71 18.29 -2.40
CA THR A 47 -16.25 17.00 -1.98
C THR A 47 -15.17 15.97 -1.67
N TYR A 48 -13.92 16.23 -2.03
CA TYR A 48 -12.78 15.32 -1.86
C TYR A 48 -11.67 16.00 -1.05
N THR A 49 -10.97 15.21 -0.28
CA THR A 49 -9.70 15.63 0.35
C THR A 49 -8.59 15.69 -0.72
N PRO A 50 -7.77 16.77 -0.76
CA PRO A 50 -6.64 16.87 -1.67
C PRO A 50 -5.75 15.62 -1.69
N PHE A 51 -5.22 15.29 -2.86
CA PHE A 51 -4.53 14.03 -3.13
C PHE A 51 -3.40 13.73 -2.13
N TRP A 52 -2.45 14.65 -1.95
CA TRP A 52 -1.30 14.41 -1.06
C TRP A 52 -1.63 14.52 0.43
N LEU A 53 -2.84 14.94 0.82
CA LEU A 53 -3.28 14.86 2.20
C LEU A 53 -3.74 13.43 2.58
N ARG A 54 -4.24 12.66 1.62
CA ARG A 54 -4.84 11.33 1.84
C ARG A 54 -4.02 10.17 1.29
N ALA A 55 -3.23 10.38 0.22
CA ALA A 55 -2.42 9.34 -0.40
C ALA A 55 -1.35 8.81 0.55
N ASN A 56 -1.15 7.50 0.57
CA ASN A 56 -0.14 6.80 1.39
C ASN A 56 -0.23 7.07 2.89
N GLN A 57 -1.42 7.35 3.41
CA GLN A 57 -1.70 7.57 4.84
C GLN A 57 -2.30 6.34 5.53
N PHE A 58 -2.15 5.14 4.93
CA PHE A 58 -2.70 3.89 5.47
C PHE A 58 -4.18 3.96 5.82
N GLY A 59 -4.96 4.62 4.98
CA GLY A 59 -6.40 4.79 5.15
C GLY A 59 -6.82 5.72 6.29
N GLU A 60 -5.89 6.37 6.98
CA GLU A 60 -6.17 7.23 8.14
C GLU A 60 -7.01 8.46 7.78
N VAL A 61 -6.65 9.11 6.67
CA VAL A 61 -7.33 10.32 6.21
C VAL A 61 -8.50 9.96 5.30
N PRO A 62 -9.72 10.46 5.59
CA PRO A 62 -10.86 10.26 4.73
C PRO A 62 -10.66 10.85 3.33
N THR A 63 -11.31 10.25 2.33
CA THR A 63 -11.32 10.76 0.95
C THR A 63 -12.42 11.81 0.70
N TRP A 64 -13.31 11.97 1.65
CA TRP A 64 -14.50 12.79 1.58
C TRP A 64 -14.40 13.99 2.52
N GLU A 65 -15.28 14.92 2.41
CA GLU A 65 -15.54 16.18 3.14
C GLU A 65 -14.71 16.48 4.41
N SER A 66 -14.95 17.64 4.99
CA SER A 66 -14.33 18.07 6.25
C SER A 66 -14.69 17.15 7.41
N TYR A 67 -13.74 16.90 8.32
CA TYR A 67 -13.89 15.89 9.37
C TYR A 67 -13.16 16.27 10.66
N TRP A 68 -13.59 15.70 11.75
CA TRP A 68 -12.86 15.59 13.00
C TRP A 68 -12.32 14.18 13.15
N ASN A 69 -11.15 14.03 13.75
CA ASN A 69 -10.62 12.73 14.08
C ASN A 69 -10.09 12.67 15.49
N ALA A 70 -10.16 11.46 16.06
CA ALA A 70 -9.46 11.11 17.27
C ALA A 70 -8.89 9.70 17.13
N GLY A 71 -7.78 9.44 17.80
CA GLY A 71 -7.14 8.14 17.76
C GLY A 71 -6.38 7.83 19.03
N MET A 72 -6.22 6.54 19.25
CA MET A 72 -5.38 6.01 20.31
C MET A 72 -4.53 4.88 19.76
N SER A 73 -3.25 4.92 20.04
CA SER A 73 -2.34 3.86 19.67
C SER A 73 -1.48 3.46 20.86
N ALA A 74 -1.07 2.19 20.86
CA ALA A 74 -0.13 1.69 21.84
C ALA A 74 0.73 0.63 21.19
N LYS A 75 2.04 0.68 21.44
CA LYS A 75 3.02 -0.28 20.93
C LYS A 75 3.91 -0.76 22.04
N MET A 76 4.24 -2.02 21.98
CA MET A 76 5.23 -2.66 22.81
C MET A 76 6.27 -3.30 21.90
N GLU A 77 7.48 -2.79 21.93
CA GLU A 77 8.56 -3.23 21.04
C GLU A 77 9.34 -4.41 21.62
N TYR A 78 10.18 -5.02 20.78
CA TYR A 78 11.12 -6.06 21.20
C TYR A 78 12.17 -5.49 22.15
N ARG A 79 12.55 -6.28 23.15
CA ARG A 79 13.72 -5.99 24.00
C ARG A 79 15.01 -6.10 23.18
N LYS A 80 15.91 -5.15 23.38
CA LYS A 80 17.22 -5.18 22.71
C LYS A 80 18.00 -6.44 23.06
N GLY A 81 18.72 -7.00 22.09
CA GLY A 81 19.65 -8.13 22.29
C GLY A 81 19.00 -9.50 22.50
N ARG A 82 17.68 -9.60 22.60
CA ARG A 82 17.01 -10.91 22.74
C ARG A 82 16.92 -11.61 21.39
N ARG A 83 17.39 -12.87 21.33
CA ARG A 83 17.27 -13.74 20.15
C ARG A 83 15.83 -14.20 19.92
N ALA A 84 15.09 -14.44 21.00
CA ALA A 84 13.67 -14.77 20.98
C ALA A 84 12.93 -13.74 21.84
N ASP A 85 11.91 -13.10 21.27
CA ASP A 85 11.06 -12.15 21.98
C ASP A 85 9.74 -11.99 21.25
N TRP A 86 8.81 -11.23 21.84
CA TRP A 86 7.52 -10.90 21.22
C TRP A 86 7.21 -9.41 21.39
N ALA A 87 6.38 -8.89 20.50
CA ALA A 87 5.95 -7.52 20.47
C ALA A 87 4.48 -7.45 20.03
N MET A 88 3.80 -6.37 20.32
CA MET A 88 2.43 -6.14 19.86
C MET A 88 2.15 -4.66 19.65
N GLY A 89 1.10 -4.37 18.90
CA GLY A 89 0.64 -3.00 18.70
C GLY A 89 -0.83 -2.95 18.32
N ALA A 90 -1.46 -1.86 18.72
CA ALA A 90 -2.82 -1.54 18.32
C ALA A 90 -2.94 -0.03 18.06
N SER A 91 -3.74 0.34 17.07
CA SER A 91 -4.11 1.72 16.77
C SER A 91 -5.56 1.76 16.33
N ALA A 92 -6.40 2.44 17.09
CA ALA A 92 -7.80 2.66 16.79
C ALA A 92 -8.02 4.13 16.41
N ARG A 93 -8.90 4.37 15.45
CA ARG A 93 -9.23 5.70 14.93
C ARG A 93 -10.73 5.87 14.76
N VAL A 94 -11.19 7.10 14.94
CA VAL A 94 -12.54 7.54 14.59
C VAL A 94 -12.43 8.78 13.72
N ASN A 95 -13.17 8.81 12.62
CA ASN A 95 -13.37 9.98 11.78
C ASN A 95 -14.85 10.36 11.80
N LEU A 96 -15.15 11.61 12.05
CA LEU A 96 -16.50 12.14 12.18
C LEU A 96 -16.67 13.34 11.24
N SER A 97 -17.73 13.32 10.42
CA SER A 97 -18.17 14.46 9.64
C SER A 97 -19.67 14.66 9.78
N GLU A 98 -20.22 15.62 9.05
CA GLU A 98 -21.67 15.86 9.07
C GLU A 98 -22.48 14.67 8.54
N THR A 99 -21.96 13.98 7.52
CA THR A 99 -22.70 12.90 6.83
C THR A 99 -22.20 11.50 7.14
N LYS A 100 -20.95 11.34 7.63
CA LYS A 100 -20.30 10.04 7.82
C LYS A 100 -19.58 9.95 9.16
N SER A 101 -19.53 8.75 9.67
CA SER A 101 -18.69 8.39 10.81
C SER A 101 -18.07 7.03 10.58
N ASP A 102 -16.76 6.94 10.72
CA ASP A 102 -16.00 5.71 10.57
C ASP A 102 -15.22 5.41 11.84
N PHE A 103 -15.31 4.19 12.32
CA PHE A 103 -14.42 3.65 13.36
C PHE A 103 -13.69 2.44 12.80
N PHE A 104 -12.36 2.42 12.95
CA PHE A 104 -11.55 1.32 12.48
C PHE A 104 -10.27 1.13 13.30
N PHE A 105 -9.78 -0.10 13.30
CA PHE A 105 -8.42 -0.40 13.73
C PHE A 105 -7.47 -0.24 12.55
N GLN A 106 -6.58 0.74 12.62
CA GLN A 106 -5.54 0.93 11.62
C GLN A 106 -4.45 -0.13 11.76
N GLU A 107 -4.05 -0.43 13.01
CA GLU A 107 -3.16 -1.54 13.34
C GLU A 107 -3.76 -2.35 14.50
N ALA A 108 -3.57 -3.66 14.47
CA ALA A 108 -3.87 -4.58 15.56
C ALA A 108 -3.11 -5.87 15.29
N TYR A 109 -1.97 -6.06 15.96
CA TYR A 109 -1.08 -7.19 15.69
C TYR A 109 -0.35 -7.69 16.93
N ILE A 110 0.02 -8.96 16.87
CA ILE A 110 1.02 -9.58 17.73
C ILE A 110 2.09 -10.20 16.84
N LYS A 111 3.34 -10.12 17.25
CA LYS A 111 4.46 -10.68 16.53
C LYS A 111 5.50 -11.30 17.46
N GLY A 112 6.13 -12.37 16.99
CA GLY A 112 7.20 -13.06 17.69
C GLY A 112 8.41 -13.20 16.79
N LYS A 113 9.61 -13.03 17.33
CA LYS A 113 10.86 -13.25 16.60
C LYS A 113 11.68 -14.38 17.17
N TYR A 114 12.37 -15.10 16.31
CA TYR A 114 13.42 -16.03 16.65
C TYR A 114 14.59 -15.91 15.66
N GLY A 115 15.71 -15.43 16.13
CA GLY A 115 16.86 -15.12 15.26
C GLY A 115 16.50 -14.05 14.22
N ILE A 116 16.56 -14.42 12.94
CA ILE A 116 16.26 -13.55 11.80
C ILE A 116 14.78 -13.61 11.38
N PHE A 117 14.04 -14.60 11.84
CA PHE A 117 12.65 -14.81 11.47
C PHE A 117 11.71 -14.09 12.43
N GLU A 118 10.70 -13.45 11.86
CA GLU A 118 9.57 -12.88 12.58
C GLU A 118 8.27 -13.50 12.04
N LEU A 119 7.40 -13.93 12.94
CA LEU A 119 6.03 -14.34 12.63
C LEU A 119 5.09 -13.30 13.21
N SER A 120 4.25 -12.70 12.38
CA SER A 120 3.23 -11.75 12.80
C SER A 120 1.83 -12.21 12.43
N VAL A 121 0.86 -11.82 13.26
CA VAL A 121 -0.58 -12.07 13.05
C VAL A 121 -1.33 -10.79 13.32
N GLY A 122 -2.18 -10.38 12.39
CA GLY A 122 -2.99 -9.18 12.51
C GLY A 122 -2.79 -8.22 11.36
N ARG A 123 -3.09 -6.94 11.57
CA ARG A 123 -2.88 -5.87 10.60
C ARG A 123 -1.82 -4.90 11.07
N GLN A 124 -0.83 -4.65 10.23
CA GLN A 124 0.29 -3.76 10.50
C GLN A 124 0.60 -2.93 9.26
N LYS A 125 1.01 -1.68 9.45
CA LYS A 125 1.47 -0.80 8.36
C LYS A 125 2.66 -1.41 7.65
N TYR A 126 2.58 -1.47 6.33
CA TYR A 126 3.58 -2.13 5.51
C TYR A 126 3.58 -1.58 4.08
N ILE A 127 4.74 -1.51 3.47
CA ILE A 127 4.97 -1.14 2.07
C ILE A 127 5.80 -2.24 1.42
N GLN A 128 5.45 -2.64 0.20
CA GLN A 128 6.17 -3.66 -0.55
C GLN A 128 6.80 -3.08 -1.80
N GLY A 129 8.07 -3.43 -2.07
CA GLY A 129 8.82 -3.00 -3.24
C GLY A 129 10.06 -2.18 -2.89
N LEU A 130 10.99 -2.03 -3.85
CA LEU A 130 12.14 -1.15 -3.72
C LEU A 130 11.74 0.28 -4.09
N ALA A 131 11.63 1.14 -3.09
CA ALA A 131 11.37 2.57 -3.24
C ALA A 131 11.96 3.32 -2.04
N ASP A 132 12.00 4.65 -2.09
CA ASP A 132 12.28 5.43 -0.87
C ASP A 132 11.15 5.21 0.15
N THR A 133 11.49 4.75 1.33
CA THR A 133 10.51 4.27 2.32
C THR A 133 9.71 5.37 3.00
N THR A 134 10.11 6.63 2.89
CA THR A 134 9.46 7.75 3.62
C THR A 134 8.91 8.82 2.69
N LEU A 135 9.47 8.96 1.49
CA LEU A 135 9.18 10.10 0.63
C LEU A 135 8.76 9.72 -0.80
N SER A 136 8.73 8.42 -1.15
CA SER A 136 8.20 7.94 -2.43
C SER A 136 6.75 8.35 -2.64
N SER A 137 6.35 8.49 -3.89
CA SER A 137 4.95 8.68 -4.31
C SER A 137 4.09 7.45 -4.03
N GLY A 138 4.70 6.31 -3.75
CA GLY A 138 4.08 5.04 -3.44
C GLY A 138 4.52 3.91 -4.37
N SER A 139 4.87 2.76 -3.79
CA SER A 139 5.18 1.54 -4.52
C SER A 139 3.99 1.12 -5.40
N TYR A 140 4.29 0.53 -6.56
CA TYR A 140 3.26 0.09 -7.49
C TYR A 140 2.23 -0.82 -6.82
N ILE A 141 2.69 -1.91 -6.21
CA ILE A 141 1.78 -2.98 -5.80
C ILE A 141 1.18 -2.79 -4.40
N TRP A 142 1.92 -2.14 -3.49
CA TRP A 142 1.52 -1.99 -2.09
C TRP A 142 2.16 -0.74 -1.48
N SER A 143 1.46 0.39 -1.57
CA SER A 143 2.01 1.71 -1.27
C SER A 143 1.74 2.22 0.16
N GLY A 144 0.80 1.61 0.87
CA GLY A 144 0.22 2.17 2.09
C GLY A 144 -0.93 3.15 1.82
N ASN A 145 -1.50 3.16 0.62
CA ASN A 145 -2.66 3.99 0.30
C ASN A 145 -3.94 3.48 0.98
N ALA A 146 -4.16 2.16 1.01
CA ALA A 146 -5.28 1.53 1.71
C ALA A 146 -4.98 1.26 3.20
N LEU A 147 -6.03 0.96 3.95
CA LEU A 147 -5.93 0.46 5.31
C LEU A 147 -5.14 -0.86 5.35
N PRO A 148 -4.28 -1.10 6.35
CA PRO A 148 -3.59 -2.38 6.49
C PRO A 148 -4.54 -3.57 6.55
N MET A 149 -4.23 -4.63 5.82
CA MET A 149 -5.03 -5.86 5.77
C MET A 149 -4.65 -6.82 6.91
N PRO A 150 -5.61 -7.57 7.46
CA PRO A 150 -5.32 -8.67 8.38
C PRO A 150 -4.60 -9.80 7.64
N LYS A 151 -3.49 -10.26 8.21
CA LYS A 151 -2.63 -11.31 7.62
C LYS A 151 -1.87 -12.10 8.66
N ILE A 152 -1.41 -13.28 8.27
CA ILE A 152 -0.37 -14.05 8.93
C ILE A 152 0.86 -13.93 8.04
N GLU A 153 1.98 -13.53 8.59
CA GLU A 153 3.21 -13.24 7.86
C GLU A 153 4.42 -13.86 8.54
N LEU A 154 5.18 -14.66 7.79
CA LEU A 154 6.54 -15.04 8.14
C LEU A 154 7.50 -14.17 7.33
N VAL A 155 8.41 -13.48 8.01
CA VAL A 155 9.27 -12.48 7.37
C VAL A 155 10.70 -12.48 7.90
N VAL A 156 11.63 -12.16 7.02
CA VAL A 156 12.98 -11.69 7.33
C VAL A 156 13.01 -10.20 6.96
N ASN A 157 12.86 -9.33 7.95
CA ASN A 157 12.61 -7.88 7.76
C ASN A 157 13.81 -7.12 7.21
N GLU A 158 15.02 -7.50 7.61
CA GLU A 158 16.26 -6.83 7.24
C GLU A 158 17.12 -7.72 6.35
N TYR A 159 18.01 -7.13 5.56
CA TYR A 159 18.94 -7.90 4.74
C TYR A 159 19.89 -8.71 5.61
N TRP A 160 19.52 -9.94 5.91
CA TRP A 160 20.38 -10.86 6.61
C TRP A 160 21.50 -11.37 5.72
N ALA A 161 22.73 -11.15 6.12
CA ALA A 161 23.92 -11.59 5.38
C ALA A 161 24.62 -12.74 6.14
N PRO A 162 24.60 -13.98 5.57
CA PRO A 162 25.27 -15.12 6.19
C PRO A 162 26.78 -14.89 6.36
N GLY A 163 27.32 -15.27 7.52
CA GLY A 163 28.74 -15.07 7.82
C GLY A 163 29.69 -15.81 6.86
N PHE A 164 29.30 -16.96 6.34
CA PHE A 164 30.10 -17.75 5.40
C PHE A 164 30.30 -17.09 4.03
N VAL A 165 29.44 -16.12 3.62
CA VAL A 165 29.65 -15.31 2.41
C VAL A 165 30.32 -13.97 2.73
N GLY A 166 30.87 -13.81 3.91
CA GLY A 166 31.61 -12.61 4.33
C GLY A 166 30.80 -11.32 4.29
N GLY A 167 29.45 -11.40 4.39
CA GLY A 167 28.56 -10.27 4.37
C GLY A 167 28.31 -9.62 2.99
N ILE A 168 28.84 -10.22 1.91
CA ILE A 168 28.73 -9.68 0.55
C ILE A 168 27.32 -9.81 0.01
N VAL A 169 26.66 -10.94 0.30
CA VAL A 169 25.28 -11.19 -0.14
C VAL A 169 24.38 -11.19 1.09
N GLY A 170 23.34 -10.39 1.03
CA GLY A 170 22.27 -10.36 2.03
C GLY A 170 20.92 -10.61 1.37
N PHE A 171 19.96 -11.16 2.12
CA PHE A 171 18.61 -11.34 1.63
C PHE A 171 17.55 -11.00 2.69
N LYS A 172 16.38 -10.59 2.24
CA LYS A 172 15.16 -10.42 3.01
C LYS A 172 13.96 -10.91 2.20
N GLY A 173 12.85 -11.17 2.86
CA GLY A 173 11.63 -11.58 2.15
C GLY A 173 10.53 -11.95 3.11
N ASN A 174 9.35 -12.19 2.56
CA ASN A 174 8.18 -12.58 3.33
C ASN A 174 7.36 -13.65 2.62
N PHE A 175 6.53 -14.30 3.42
CA PHE A 175 5.51 -15.25 2.99
C PHE A 175 4.24 -14.96 3.80
N VAL A 176 3.13 -14.70 3.11
CA VAL A 176 1.91 -14.15 3.70
C VAL A 176 0.68 -14.91 3.25
N HIS A 177 -0.23 -15.10 4.20
CA HIS A 177 -1.63 -15.39 3.94
C HIS A 177 -2.49 -14.31 4.59
N GLY A 178 -3.44 -13.73 3.86
CA GLY A 178 -4.27 -12.64 4.34
C GLY A 178 -5.72 -12.72 3.86
N TRP A 179 -6.53 -11.80 4.34
CA TRP A 179 -7.96 -11.77 4.09
C TRP A 179 -8.38 -10.39 3.59
N PHE A 180 -9.07 -10.36 2.46
CA PHE A 180 -9.75 -9.18 1.99
C PHE A 180 -10.98 -8.86 2.84
N ASP A 181 -11.56 -7.70 2.65
CA ASP A 181 -12.79 -7.25 3.31
C ASP A 181 -13.96 -8.20 3.01
N LYS A 182 -14.81 -8.40 4.02
CA LYS A 182 -15.94 -9.32 3.93
C LYS A 182 -17.11 -8.75 3.13
N ASP A 183 -17.23 -7.42 3.11
CA ASP A 183 -18.39 -6.70 2.55
C ASP A 183 -18.20 -6.34 1.07
N ARG A 184 -17.48 -7.19 0.32
CA ARG A 184 -17.36 -7.07 -1.13
C ARG A 184 -18.68 -7.40 -1.78
N SER A 185 -19.10 -6.55 -2.72
CA SER A 185 -20.42 -6.64 -3.35
C SER A 185 -20.54 -7.83 -4.31
N ASN A 186 -19.47 -8.19 -5.01
CA ASN A 186 -19.49 -9.23 -6.04
C ASN A 186 -18.89 -10.54 -5.60
N VAL A 187 -17.72 -10.51 -4.93
CA VAL A 187 -17.02 -11.71 -4.49
C VAL A 187 -16.61 -11.58 -3.04
N SER A 188 -17.20 -12.38 -2.17
CA SER A 188 -16.89 -12.44 -0.73
C SER A 188 -15.86 -13.52 -0.42
N GLN A 189 -15.28 -13.49 0.80
CA GLN A 189 -14.32 -14.49 1.30
C GLN A 189 -13.08 -14.65 0.40
N VAL A 190 -12.59 -13.54 -0.14
CA VAL A 190 -11.38 -13.52 -0.96
C VAL A 190 -10.15 -13.54 -0.06
N TYR A 191 -9.16 -14.32 -0.45
CA TYR A 191 -7.89 -14.48 0.24
C TYR A 191 -6.77 -13.76 -0.49
N LEU A 192 -5.75 -13.36 0.28
CA LEU A 192 -4.47 -12.89 -0.20
C LEU A 192 -3.41 -13.98 -0.01
N HIS A 193 -2.65 -14.27 -1.06
CA HIS A 193 -1.30 -14.83 -0.93
C HIS A 193 -0.29 -13.78 -1.33
N GLN A 194 0.79 -13.62 -0.56
CA GLN A 194 1.88 -12.71 -0.89
C GLN A 194 3.21 -13.38 -0.56
N LYS A 195 4.19 -13.19 -1.43
CA LYS A 195 5.57 -13.56 -1.17
C LYS A 195 6.52 -12.57 -1.81
N SER A 196 7.68 -12.40 -1.19
CA SER A 196 8.75 -11.60 -1.76
C SER A 196 10.11 -12.18 -1.43
N PHE A 197 11.05 -11.87 -2.29
CA PHE A 197 12.46 -12.17 -2.07
C PHE A 197 13.29 -11.04 -2.65
N TYR A 198 14.17 -10.46 -1.84
CA TYR A 198 15.08 -9.39 -2.23
C TYR A 198 16.49 -9.76 -1.81
N GLY A 199 17.44 -9.64 -2.74
CA GLY A 199 18.85 -9.77 -2.53
C GLY A 199 19.55 -8.41 -2.48
N ARG A 200 20.61 -8.31 -1.68
CA ARG A 200 21.58 -7.23 -1.69
C ARG A 200 22.95 -7.81 -2.05
N LEU A 201 23.61 -7.21 -3.00
CA LEU A 201 25.02 -7.46 -3.35
C LEU A 201 25.87 -6.27 -2.91
N GLY A 202 26.85 -6.50 -2.08
CA GLY A 202 27.73 -5.52 -1.45
C GLY A 202 27.63 -5.56 0.06
N LYS A 203 28.80 -5.44 0.73
CA LYS A 203 28.85 -5.32 2.20
C LYS A 203 28.22 -4.01 2.65
N GLU A 204 27.76 -3.94 3.88
CA GLU A 204 27.23 -2.69 4.45
C GLU A 204 28.24 -1.55 4.41
N SER A 205 29.54 -1.87 4.56
CA SER A 205 30.64 -0.90 4.51
C SER A 205 31.05 -0.49 3.10
N TRP A 206 30.49 -1.08 2.04
CA TRP A 206 30.87 -0.72 0.69
C TRP A 206 30.11 0.54 0.21
N PRO A 207 30.80 1.42 -0.53
CA PRO A 207 30.16 2.64 -1.01
C PRO A 207 29.11 2.38 -2.09
N VAL A 208 29.14 1.22 -2.74
CA VAL A 208 28.15 0.84 -3.76
C VAL A 208 27.53 -0.50 -3.38
N LYS A 209 26.20 -0.55 -3.41
CA LYS A 209 25.39 -1.75 -3.15
C LYS A 209 24.34 -1.88 -4.23
N PHE A 210 24.12 -3.11 -4.70
CA PHE A 210 23.08 -3.43 -5.66
C PHE A 210 21.97 -4.22 -4.95
N TYR A 211 20.74 -3.99 -5.39
CA TYR A 211 19.55 -4.63 -4.90
C TYR A 211 18.77 -5.22 -6.06
N GLY A 212 18.21 -6.38 -5.86
CA GLY A 212 17.32 -7.00 -6.84
C GLY A 212 16.36 -7.94 -6.15
N GLY A 213 15.17 -8.06 -6.68
CA GLY A 213 14.18 -8.96 -6.11
C GLY A 213 12.86 -8.92 -6.83
N PHE A 214 11.92 -9.62 -6.26
CA PHE A 214 10.56 -9.65 -6.75
C PHE A 214 9.58 -9.71 -5.59
N ASN A 215 8.37 -9.29 -5.86
CA ASN A 215 7.20 -9.59 -5.04
C ASN A 215 6.09 -10.16 -5.92
N HIS A 216 5.29 -11.01 -5.33
CA HIS A 216 4.21 -11.70 -5.99
C HIS A 216 2.99 -11.70 -5.08
N GLN A 217 1.88 -11.22 -5.59
CA GLN A 217 0.60 -11.10 -4.92
C GLN A 217 -0.41 -11.95 -5.66
N VAL A 218 -1.30 -12.59 -4.94
CA VAL A 218 -2.42 -13.32 -5.54
C VAL A 218 -3.69 -13.05 -4.75
N GLN A 219 -4.68 -12.54 -5.45
CA GLN A 219 -6.07 -12.51 -5.02
C GLN A 219 -6.70 -13.82 -5.41
N TRP A 220 -7.20 -14.64 -4.46
CA TRP A 220 -7.65 -15.99 -4.78
C TRP A 220 -8.83 -16.44 -3.92
N GLY A 221 -9.46 -17.54 -4.32
CA GLY A 221 -10.62 -18.07 -3.63
C GLY A 221 -11.86 -17.19 -3.73
N GLY A 222 -12.73 -17.29 -2.78
CA GLY A 222 -13.94 -16.49 -2.69
C GLY A 222 -15.18 -17.17 -3.23
N THR A 223 -16.33 -16.55 -3.00
CA THR A 223 -17.65 -17.02 -3.42
C THR A 223 -18.43 -15.86 -4.03
N SER A 224 -19.01 -16.09 -5.20
CA SER A 224 -19.88 -15.13 -5.87
C SER A 224 -21.20 -15.76 -6.30
N ARG A 225 -22.29 -15.02 -6.11
CA ARG A 225 -23.63 -15.39 -6.61
C ARG A 225 -23.96 -14.70 -7.93
N TYR A 226 -23.15 -13.71 -8.33
CA TYR A 226 -23.42 -12.82 -9.46
C TYR A 226 -22.59 -13.15 -10.69
N LEU A 227 -21.41 -13.75 -10.51
CA LEU A 227 -20.57 -14.16 -11.62
C LEU A 227 -21.12 -15.42 -12.28
N ALA A 228 -21.08 -15.43 -13.60
CA ALA A 228 -21.55 -16.58 -14.39
C ALA A 228 -20.74 -17.85 -14.05
N SER A 229 -21.36 -19.02 -14.19
CA SER A 229 -20.69 -20.32 -13.98
C SER A 229 -19.49 -20.54 -14.91
N SER A 230 -19.42 -19.82 -16.02
CA SER A 230 -18.23 -19.77 -16.87
C SER A 230 -17.00 -19.10 -16.25
N ILE A 231 -17.19 -18.34 -15.17
CA ILE A 231 -16.13 -17.63 -14.44
C ILE A 231 -15.86 -18.28 -13.08
N THR A 232 -16.88 -18.91 -12.48
CA THR A 232 -16.78 -19.62 -11.20
C THR A 232 -17.13 -21.10 -11.40
N ASN A 233 -16.80 -21.95 -10.41
CA ASN A 233 -17.31 -23.33 -10.41
C ASN A 233 -18.83 -23.38 -10.20
N ALA A 234 -19.43 -24.57 -10.38
CA ALA A 234 -20.88 -24.76 -10.33
C ALA A 234 -21.56 -24.29 -9.01
N GLY A 235 -20.81 -24.14 -7.93
CA GLY A 235 -21.30 -23.65 -6.64
C GLY A 235 -21.10 -22.15 -6.42
N GLY A 236 -20.59 -21.41 -7.43
CA GLY A 236 -20.19 -20.03 -7.28
C GLY A 236 -18.94 -19.83 -6.42
N SER A 237 -18.33 -20.90 -5.98
CA SER A 237 -17.04 -20.89 -5.27
C SER A 237 -15.88 -20.94 -6.23
N LYS A 238 -14.81 -20.28 -5.87
CA LYS A 238 -13.51 -20.35 -6.54
C LYS A 238 -12.59 -21.33 -5.80
N ALA A 239 -11.36 -21.44 -6.27
CA ALA A 239 -10.32 -22.19 -5.60
C ALA A 239 -10.22 -21.81 -4.09
N ASN A 240 -10.37 -22.76 -3.20
CA ASN A 240 -10.37 -22.53 -1.75
C ASN A 240 -9.89 -23.71 -0.90
N VAL A 241 -9.38 -24.77 -1.52
CA VAL A 241 -8.85 -25.95 -0.82
C VAL A 241 -7.32 -25.93 -0.76
N VAL A 242 -6.74 -26.75 0.10
CA VAL A 242 -5.26 -26.78 0.32
C VAL A 242 -4.49 -27.11 -0.95
N SER A 243 -4.99 -28.03 -1.79
CA SER A 243 -4.37 -28.35 -3.09
C SER A 243 -4.32 -27.15 -4.03
N ASP A 244 -5.37 -26.32 -4.03
CA ASP A 244 -5.47 -25.11 -4.82
C ASP A 244 -4.46 -24.08 -4.33
N TYR A 245 -4.25 -23.98 -3.02
CA TYR A 245 -3.27 -23.06 -2.45
C TYR A 245 -1.85 -23.33 -2.94
N LEU A 246 -1.45 -24.58 -3.18
CA LEU A 246 -0.15 -24.90 -3.79
C LEU A 246 -0.05 -24.37 -5.22
N ASN A 247 -1.13 -24.46 -6.00
CA ASN A 247 -1.18 -23.89 -7.35
C ASN A 247 -1.11 -22.35 -7.31
N VAL A 248 -1.79 -21.71 -6.34
CA VAL A 248 -1.72 -20.27 -6.08
C VAL A 248 -0.30 -19.83 -5.73
N ILE A 249 0.36 -20.52 -4.79
CA ILE A 249 1.74 -20.22 -4.38
C ILE A 249 2.71 -20.29 -5.56
N THR A 250 2.59 -21.33 -6.38
CA THR A 250 3.53 -21.58 -7.50
C THR A 250 3.20 -20.76 -8.74
N GLY A 251 1.97 -20.24 -8.86
CA GLY A 251 1.48 -19.60 -10.07
C GLY A 251 1.38 -20.57 -11.25
N LYS A 252 1.20 -21.88 -10.96
CA LYS A 252 1.14 -22.91 -11.99
C LYS A 252 -0.10 -22.72 -12.88
N SER A 253 0.11 -22.74 -14.20
CA SER A 253 -0.98 -22.73 -15.16
C SER A 253 -1.70 -24.07 -15.20
N LEU A 254 -3.00 -24.06 -15.05
CA LEU A 254 -3.85 -25.25 -15.22
C LEU A 254 -3.94 -25.66 -16.69
N ALA A 255 -3.83 -24.73 -17.62
CA ALA A 255 -3.81 -25.01 -19.05
C ALA A 255 -2.69 -25.98 -19.45
N ALA A 256 -1.52 -25.91 -18.81
CA ALA A 256 -0.40 -26.80 -19.02
C ALA A 256 -0.70 -28.27 -18.64
N ALA A 257 -1.73 -28.51 -17.83
CA ALA A 257 -2.22 -29.84 -17.43
C ALA A 257 -3.50 -30.25 -18.16
N GLY A 258 -3.86 -29.57 -19.27
CA GLY A 258 -5.07 -29.86 -20.06
C GLY A 258 -6.30 -29.03 -19.65
N GLY A 259 -6.15 -28.15 -18.67
CA GLY A 259 -7.24 -27.33 -18.15
C GLY A 259 -8.20 -28.08 -17.23
N ASP A 260 -8.90 -27.37 -16.37
CA ASP A 260 -9.98 -27.90 -15.53
C ASP A 260 -11.11 -26.87 -15.40
N THR A 261 -11.87 -26.72 -16.47
CA THR A 261 -12.98 -25.76 -16.51
C THR A 261 -14.23 -26.24 -15.75
N ALA A 262 -14.31 -27.54 -15.50
CA ALA A 262 -15.43 -28.11 -14.73
C ALA A 262 -15.36 -27.72 -13.26
N THR A 263 -14.14 -27.69 -12.70
CA THR A 263 -13.91 -27.36 -11.29
C THR A 263 -13.78 -25.84 -11.09
N TYR A 264 -13.08 -25.13 -11.98
CA TYR A 264 -12.68 -23.75 -11.74
C TYR A 264 -13.34 -22.72 -12.67
N GLY A 265 -14.21 -23.17 -13.58
CA GLY A 265 -14.78 -22.32 -14.62
C GLY A 265 -13.82 -22.04 -15.78
N VAL A 266 -14.31 -21.39 -16.82
CA VAL A 266 -13.56 -21.24 -18.08
C VAL A 266 -12.30 -20.37 -17.89
N ASN A 267 -12.41 -19.30 -17.11
CA ASN A 267 -11.31 -18.34 -16.98
C ASN A 267 -10.13 -18.93 -16.19
N GLU A 268 -10.35 -19.36 -14.95
CA GLU A 268 -9.29 -19.91 -14.10
C GLU A 268 -8.84 -21.30 -14.57
N GLY A 269 -9.78 -22.11 -15.07
CA GLY A 269 -9.48 -23.47 -15.55
C GLY A 269 -8.56 -23.52 -16.77
N TRP A 270 -8.51 -22.49 -17.59
CA TRP A 270 -7.57 -22.34 -18.71
C TRP A 270 -6.39 -21.39 -18.40
N ASN A 271 -6.30 -20.88 -17.19
CA ASN A 271 -5.26 -19.92 -16.82
C ASN A 271 -4.54 -20.36 -15.52
N ARG A 272 -4.46 -19.48 -14.54
CA ARG A 272 -3.96 -19.70 -13.19
C ARG A 272 -5.08 -19.45 -12.20
N LEU A 273 -4.98 -20.10 -11.04
CA LEU A 273 -5.93 -19.87 -9.95
C LEU A 273 -5.64 -18.52 -9.28
N GLY A 274 -6.61 -17.62 -9.39
CA GLY A 274 -6.52 -16.28 -8.81
C GLY A 274 -5.92 -15.24 -9.74
N ASN A 275 -5.96 -13.98 -9.30
CA ASN A 275 -5.38 -12.84 -9.98
C ASN A 275 -3.94 -12.62 -9.50
N HIS A 276 -2.97 -12.82 -10.37
CA HIS A 276 -1.54 -12.77 -10.08
C HIS A 276 -0.95 -11.44 -10.57
N LEU A 277 -0.35 -10.68 -9.65
CA LEU A 277 0.29 -9.40 -9.95
C LEU A 277 1.51 -9.17 -9.05
N GLY A 278 2.38 -8.26 -9.44
CA GLY A 278 3.58 -7.94 -8.67
C GLY A 278 4.58 -7.09 -9.40
N THR A 279 5.81 -7.05 -8.87
CA THR A 279 6.92 -6.35 -9.51
C THR A 279 8.21 -7.15 -9.44
N VAL A 280 9.07 -6.92 -10.44
CA VAL A 280 10.49 -7.25 -10.41
C VAL A 280 11.24 -5.95 -10.24
N ASP A 281 12.01 -5.87 -9.18
CA ASP A 281 12.64 -4.64 -8.74
C ASP A 281 14.16 -4.74 -8.83
N VAL A 282 14.79 -3.63 -9.23
CA VAL A 282 16.24 -3.45 -9.18
C VAL A 282 16.56 -2.11 -8.53
N GLY A 283 17.70 -2.05 -7.85
CA GLY A 283 18.15 -0.81 -7.21
C GLY A 283 19.66 -0.76 -7.06
N MET A 284 20.18 0.44 -6.90
CA MET A 284 21.58 0.70 -6.62
C MET A 284 21.69 1.83 -5.61
N GLU A 285 22.43 1.59 -4.55
CA GLU A 285 22.79 2.57 -3.53
C GLU A 285 24.24 2.99 -3.72
N VAL A 286 24.50 4.29 -3.68
CA VAL A 286 25.83 4.87 -3.75
C VAL A 286 26.04 5.82 -2.59
N GLU A 287 27.01 5.52 -1.74
CA GLU A 287 27.42 6.41 -0.65
C GLU A 287 28.47 7.39 -1.13
N LEU A 288 28.20 8.67 -0.92
CA LEU A 288 29.04 9.81 -1.24
C LEU A 288 29.36 10.58 0.06
N ASN A 289 30.41 11.39 0.06
CA ASN A 289 30.70 12.26 1.22
C ASN A 289 29.54 13.21 1.55
N ALA A 290 28.82 13.68 0.54
CA ALA A 290 27.68 14.59 0.68
C ALA A 290 26.37 13.90 1.13
N GLY A 291 26.30 12.58 1.03
CA GLY A 291 25.08 11.83 1.33
C GLY A 291 24.98 10.53 0.54
N LYS A 292 23.80 9.97 0.53
CA LYS A 292 23.47 8.68 -0.07
C LYS A 292 22.52 8.86 -1.25
N LEU A 293 22.90 8.37 -2.43
CA LEU A 293 22.04 8.23 -3.60
C LEU A 293 21.44 6.82 -3.63
N PHE A 294 20.16 6.73 -3.94
CA PHE A 294 19.47 5.47 -4.18
C PHE A 294 18.69 5.55 -5.48
N PHE A 295 19.04 4.71 -6.43
CA PHE A 295 18.34 4.51 -7.70
C PHE A 295 17.50 3.26 -7.58
N TYR A 296 16.24 3.30 -8.03
CA TYR A 296 15.37 2.13 -8.00
C TYR A 296 14.40 2.11 -9.17
N ARG A 297 14.03 0.90 -9.53
CA ARG A 297 13.01 0.63 -10.51
C ARG A 297 12.16 -0.55 -10.05
N GLN A 298 10.84 -0.41 -10.20
CA GLN A 298 9.86 -1.49 -10.08
C GLN A 298 9.28 -1.74 -11.46
N SER A 299 9.55 -2.92 -12.04
CA SER A 299 8.97 -3.35 -13.32
C SER A 299 7.73 -4.17 -13.05
N ILE A 300 6.60 -3.72 -13.58
CA ILE A 300 5.27 -4.26 -13.30
C ILE A 300 5.06 -5.56 -14.06
N TYR A 301 4.41 -6.53 -13.42
CA TYR A 301 3.82 -7.65 -14.13
C TYR A 301 2.40 -7.94 -13.61
N GLU A 302 1.52 -8.14 -14.56
CA GLU A 302 0.27 -8.87 -14.43
C GLU A 302 0.26 -9.89 -15.57
N ASP A 303 -0.18 -11.10 -15.30
CA ASP A 303 -0.10 -12.21 -16.24
C ASP A 303 1.33 -12.52 -16.75
N GLY A 304 1.57 -12.48 -18.06
CA GLY A 304 2.84 -12.85 -18.67
C GLY A 304 3.60 -11.75 -19.39
N SER A 305 3.06 -10.52 -19.39
CA SER A 305 3.55 -9.43 -20.25
C SER A 305 5.01 -9.07 -19.99
N LEU A 306 5.43 -8.99 -18.73
CA LEU A 306 6.82 -8.67 -18.39
C LEU A 306 7.81 -9.74 -18.85
N TYR A 307 7.41 -11.02 -18.81
CA TYR A 307 8.27 -12.12 -19.28
C TYR A 307 8.70 -11.96 -20.73
N TYR A 308 7.80 -11.42 -21.56
CA TYR A 308 8.07 -11.14 -22.97
C TYR A 308 8.54 -9.70 -23.21
N GLY A 309 8.67 -8.89 -22.18
CA GLY A 309 9.12 -7.50 -22.28
C GLY A 309 8.10 -6.53 -22.88
N ASN A 310 6.84 -6.94 -23.03
CA ASN A 310 5.83 -6.12 -23.73
C ASN A 310 5.45 -4.86 -22.96
N ASN A 311 5.49 -4.91 -21.64
CA ASN A 311 5.21 -3.79 -20.75
C ASN A 311 6.46 -3.26 -20.06
N ILE A 312 7.65 -3.51 -20.64
CA ILE A 312 8.92 -3.12 -20.03
C ILE A 312 9.05 -1.62 -19.79
N THR A 313 8.30 -0.79 -20.52
CA THR A 313 8.27 0.66 -20.33
C THR A 313 7.46 1.07 -19.11
N ASP A 314 6.58 0.20 -18.62
CA ASP A 314 5.78 0.46 -17.44
C ASP A 314 6.60 0.22 -16.17
N GLY A 315 6.31 0.98 -15.15
CA GLY A 315 6.97 0.86 -13.86
C GLY A 315 7.10 2.16 -13.10
N LEU A 316 7.66 2.02 -11.91
CA LEU A 316 8.10 3.13 -11.08
C LEU A 316 9.61 3.26 -11.20
N HIS A 317 10.10 4.42 -11.58
CA HIS A 317 11.51 4.78 -11.63
C HIS A 317 11.78 5.88 -10.62
N GLY A 318 12.78 5.74 -9.76
CA GLY A 318 13.06 6.73 -8.73
C GLY A 318 14.54 6.97 -8.50
N ILE A 319 14.82 8.19 -8.08
CA ILE A 319 16.13 8.62 -7.57
C ILE A 319 15.87 9.35 -6.26
N SER A 320 16.50 8.88 -5.18
CA SER A 320 16.46 9.50 -3.86
C SER A 320 17.87 9.96 -3.47
N PHE A 321 18.01 11.17 -3.00
CA PHE A 321 19.25 11.68 -2.42
C PHE A 321 19.01 12.14 -0.99
N ARG A 322 19.59 11.42 -0.04
CA ARG A 322 19.61 11.78 1.39
C ARG A 322 20.95 12.41 1.70
N ARG A 323 20.95 13.65 2.11
CA ARG A 323 22.15 14.41 2.49
C ARG A 323 22.65 13.94 3.87
N ASN A 324 23.96 14.04 4.04
CA ASN A 324 24.61 13.77 5.33
C ASN A 324 24.71 15.08 6.15
N VAL A 325 23.55 15.61 6.53
CA VAL A 325 23.39 16.86 7.30
C VAL A 325 22.27 16.70 8.30
N GLU A 326 22.39 17.42 9.44
CA GLU A 326 21.36 17.39 10.49
C GLU A 326 20.29 18.47 10.31
N GLN A 327 20.55 19.51 9.50
CA GLN A 327 19.67 20.67 9.32
C GLN A 327 19.60 21.08 7.83
N GLY A 328 18.58 21.82 7.49
CA GLY A 328 18.30 22.25 6.13
C GLY A 328 17.58 21.17 5.32
N LEU A 329 17.84 21.12 4.02
CA LEU A 329 17.30 20.08 3.13
C LEU A 329 17.97 18.75 3.45
N LEU A 330 17.19 17.79 3.96
CA LEU A 330 17.66 16.45 4.36
C LEU A 330 17.60 15.46 3.21
N LYS A 331 16.51 15.49 2.42
CA LYS A 331 16.26 14.51 1.37
C LYS A 331 15.48 15.13 0.23
N ILE A 332 15.73 14.63 -0.98
CA ILE A 332 14.94 14.90 -2.17
C ILE A 332 14.73 13.59 -2.94
N VAL A 333 13.53 13.43 -3.52
CA VAL A 333 13.15 12.27 -4.32
C VAL A 333 12.54 12.77 -5.62
N PHE A 334 12.95 12.16 -6.73
CA PHE A 334 12.30 12.32 -8.04
C PHE A 334 11.83 10.96 -8.50
N GLU A 335 10.58 10.86 -8.95
CA GLU A 335 10.03 9.64 -9.51
C GLU A 335 9.28 9.91 -10.81
N TYR A 336 9.38 8.92 -11.69
CA TYR A 336 8.56 8.77 -12.89
C TYR A 336 7.79 7.47 -12.80
N PHE A 337 6.46 7.55 -12.85
CA PHE A 337 5.56 6.42 -12.82
C PHE A 337 4.82 6.32 -14.15
N ASN A 338 4.85 5.16 -14.77
CA ASN A 338 4.23 4.90 -16.06
C ASN A 338 3.48 3.55 -16.05
N THR A 339 2.23 3.55 -16.51
CA THR A 339 1.40 2.36 -16.71
C THR A 339 0.65 2.41 -18.03
N THR A 340 1.17 3.16 -19.00
CA THR A 340 0.45 3.46 -20.23
C THR A 340 0.51 2.37 -21.29
N SER A 341 1.55 1.51 -21.24
CA SER A 341 1.75 0.44 -22.22
C SER A 341 0.84 -0.75 -21.98
N GLN A 342 0.81 -1.30 -20.75
CA GLN A 342 0.03 -2.48 -20.39
C GLN A 342 0.14 -3.62 -21.42
N GLY A 343 1.33 -3.82 -21.99
CA GLY A 343 1.58 -4.79 -23.04
C GLY A 343 1.15 -4.39 -24.46
N GLY A 344 0.62 -3.15 -24.63
CA GLY A 344 0.17 -2.61 -25.93
C GLY A 344 -1.26 -2.99 -26.30
N ALA A 345 -1.82 -2.27 -27.26
CA ALA A 345 -3.22 -2.36 -27.66
C ALA A 345 -3.66 -3.71 -28.28
N GLY A 346 -2.73 -4.47 -28.85
CA GLY A 346 -3.01 -5.75 -29.51
C GLY A 346 -2.10 -6.88 -29.04
N GLY A 347 -1.37 -6.68 -27.94
CA GLY A 347 -0.31 -7.59 -27.55
C GLY A 347 0.93 -7.47 -28.43
N SER A 348 1.96 -8.24 -28.17
CA SER A 348 3.25 -8.19 -28.85
C SER A 348 3.25 -8.80 -30.24
N GLY A 349 2.14 -8.82 -30.90
CA GLY A 349 2.02 -9.28 -32.28
C GLY A 349 1.15 -10.52 -32.45
N ASN A 350 0.46 -10.54 -33.55
CA ASN A 350 -0.50 -11.53 -33.97
C ASN A 350 0.05 -12.94 -34.22
N THR A 351 1.32 -13.18 -33.99
CA THR A 351 1.97 -14.44 -34.32
C THR A 351 2.11 -15.42 -33.17
N ILE A 352 1.98 -14.94 -31.93
CA ILE A 352 2.06 -15.79 -30.74
C ILE A 352 0.80 -15.56 -29.90
N SER A 353 -0.10 -16.54 -29.92
CA SER A 353 -1.42 -16.49 -29.27
C SER A 353 -1.36 -16.26 -27.75
N ASN A 354 -0.20 -16.41 -27.13
CA ASN A 354 0.01 -16.27 -25.69
C ASN A 354 0.50 -14.87 -25.28
N LEU A 355 0.84 -14.01 -26.22
CA LEU A 355 1.28 -12.64 -25.98
C LEU A 355 0.09 -11.70 -26.06
N ARG A 356 -0.67 -11.65 -25.00
CA ARG A 356 -1.78 -10.71 -24.83
C ARG A 356 -1.23 -9.40 -24.32
N GLY A 357 -1.61 -8.30 -24.94
CA GLY A 357 -1.53 -6.96 -24.38
C GLY A 357 -2.85 -6.58 -23.76
N GLN A 358 -2.99 -5.31 -23.46
CA GLN A 358 -4.15 -4.77 -22.76
C GLN A 358 -4.29 -5.36 -21.35
N ASP A 359 -3.16 -5.56 -20.65
CA ASP A 359 -3.20 -5.83 -19.22
C ASP A 359 -4.02 -4.72 -18.57
N ASN A 360 -5.00 -5.10 -17.76
CA ASN A 360 -5.91 -4.13 -17.15
C ASN A 360 -5.53 -3.97 -15.68
N TYR A 361 -4.40 -3.30 -15.43
CA TYR A 361 -3.78 -3.21 -14.12
C TYR A 361 -4.77 -2.88 -13.01
N PHE A 362 -4.76 -3.70 -11.96
CA PHE A 362 -5.63 -3.67 -10.78
C PHE A 362 -7.10 -4.03 -11.01
N ASN A 363 -7.58 -4.07 -12.24
CA ASN A 363 -8.88 -4.61 -12.57
C ASN A 363 -8.79 -6.10 -12.88
N ASN A 364 -9.82 -6.86 -12.55
CA ASN A 364 -9.89 -8.28 -12.89
C ASN A 364 -11.34 -8.73 -13.07
N GLY A 365 -11.64 -9.46 -14.14
CA GLY A 365 -12.99 -9.91 -14.43
C GLY A 365 -13.55 -10.94 -13.44
N VAL A 366 -12.66 -11.65 -12.74
CA VAL A 366 -13.02 -12.66 -11.71
C VAL A 366 -13.15 -12.01 -10.33
N TYR A 367 -12.46 -10.90 -10.09
CA TYR A 367 -12.48 -10.10 -8.86
C TYR A 367 -12.86 -8.65 -9.18
N PRO A 368 -14.16 -8.36 -9.41
CA PRO A 368 -14.60 -7.06 -9.91
C PRO A 368 -14.26 -5.86 -9.02
N GLU A 369 -14.03 -6.07 -7.73
CA GLU A 369 -13.56 -5.01 -6.81
C GLU A 369 -12.07 -4.67 -7.02
N GLY A 370 -11.37 -5.40 -7.88
CA GLY A 370 -9.99 -5.16 -8.25
C GLY A 370 -9.00 -5.26 -7.08
N TRP A 371 -7.81 -4.67 -7.27
CA TRP A 371 -6.75 -4.64 -6.26
C TRP A 371 -6.99 -3.53 -5.23
N SER A 372 -8.09 -3.64 -4.49
CA SER A 372 -8.54 -2.68 -3.48
C SER A 372 -8.84 -3.35 -2.14
N TYR A 373 -8.85 -2.56 -1.07
CA TYR A 373 -9.24 -2.97 0.26
C TYR A 373 -9.99 -1.83 0.97
N MET A 374 -11.18 -2.13 1.50
CA MET A 374 -12.03 -1.15 2.19
C MET A 374 -12.25 0.13 1.38
N GLY A 375 -12.49 -0.02 0.06
CA GLY A 375 -12.77 1.09 -0.85
C GLY A 375 -11.57 1.97 -1.20
N LYS A 376 -10.33 1.49 -1.01
CA LYS A 376 -9.10 2.18 -1.41
C LYS A 376 -8.18 1.24 -2.17
N GLY A 377 -7.49 1.75 -3.19
CA GLY A 377 -6.45 1.00 -3.92
C GLY A 377 -5.29 0.62 -3.01
N LEU A 378 -4.82 -0.64 -3.11
CA LEU A 378 -3.69 -1.15 -2.33
C LEU A 378 -2.34 -0.67 -2.86
N GLY A 379 -2.26 -0.43 -4.16
CA GLY A 379 -1.04 -0.03 -4.86
C GLY A 379 -0.88 1.48 -5.00
N SER A 380 -0.17 1.88 -6.05
CA SER A 380 0.11 3.28 -6.34
C SER A 380 -1.16 4.14 -6.32
N PRO A 381 -1.18 5.26 -5.58
CA PRO A 381 -2.34 6.14 -5.49
C PRO A 381 -2.66 6.86 -6.81
N PHE A 382 -1.74 6.84 -7.79
CA PHE A 382 -2.01 7.38 -9.13
C PHE A 382 -2.96 6.52 -9.96
N ILE A 383 -3.05 5.22 -9.67
CA ILE A 383 -4.08 4.35 -10.22
C ILE A 383 -5.31 4.52 -9.33
N THR A 384 -6.31 5.24 -9.83
CA THR A 384 -7.42 5.74 -9.02
C THR A 384 -8.70 4.92 -9.21
N LEU A 385 -9.44 4.78 -8.12
CA LEU A 385 -10.78 4.22 -8.13
C LEU A 385 -11.78 5.22 -8.74
N ASP A 386 -12.83 4.71 -9.40
CA ASP A 386 -13.99 5.48 -9.86
C ASP A 386 -14.53 6.42 -8.77
N SER A 387 -14.61 5.94 -7.54
CA SER A 387 -15.08 6.72 -6.38
C SER A 387 -14.15 7.85 -5.94
N GLU A 388 -12.94 7.92 -6.46
CA GLU A 388 -11.92 8.90 -6.07
C GLU A 388 -11.73 10.01 -7.10
N THR A 389 -12.43 9.98 -8.23
CA THR A 389 -12.29 10.95 -9.32
C THR A 389 -13.65 11.44 -9.79
N ASP A 390 -13.67 12.58 -10.50
CA ASP A 390 -14.82 13.07 -11.25
C ASP A 390 -14.78 12.62 -12.73
N LEU A 391 -13.91 11.66 -13.04
CA LEU A 391 -13.79 11.07 -14.37
C LEU A 391 -14.99 10.16 -14.63
N ASN A 392 -15.52 10.22 -15.84
CA ASN A 392 -16.60 9.36 -16.28
C ASN A 392 -16.29 8.82 -17.68
N PRO A 393 -15.67 7.65 -17.80
CA PRO A 393 -15.30 7.07 -19.09
C PRO A 393 -16.47 6.44 -19.87
N GLY A 394 -17.67 6.48 -19.30
CA GLY A 394 -18.86 5.84 -19.92
C GLY A 394 -18.96 4.33 -19.64
N PHE A 395 -17.88 3.71 -19.17
CA PHE A 395 -17.82 2.32 -18.68
C PHE A 395 -17.40 2.33 -17.23
N LYS A 396 -18.06 1.55 -16.39
CA LYS A 396 -17.70 1.44 -14.96
C LYS A 396 -16.81 0.24 -14.74
N THR A 397 -15.53 0.51 -14.51
CA THR A 397 -14.61 -0.40 -13.83
C THR A 397 -14.27 0.18 -12.47
N VAL A 398 -13.79 -0.63 -11.55
CA VAL A 398 -13.42 -0.14 -10.21
C VAL A 398 -12.23 0.81 -10.30
N PHE A 399 -11.25 0.50 -11.15
CA PHE A 399 -10.15 1.40 -11.49
C PHE A 399 -10.37 1.91 -12.93
N ASP A 400 -11.00 3.05 -13.05
CA ASP A 400 -11.30 3.69 -14.35
C ASP A 400 -10.12 4.48 -14.92
N ASN A 401 -9.05 4.64 -14.13
CA ASN A 401 -7.83 5.32 -14.50
C ASN A 401 -6.60 4.48 -14.07
N ASN A 402 -6.28 3.46 -14.86
CA ASN A 402 -5.12 2.60 -14.61
C ASN A 402 -3.99 2.74 -15.66
N ARG A 403 -4.21 3.52 -16.72
CA ARG A 403 -3.19 3.96 -17.67
C ARG A 403 -2.80 5.40 -17.34
N VAL A 404 -1.70 5.54 -16.58
CA VAL A 404 -1.26 6.81 -16.00
C VAL A 404 0.21 7.04 -16.31
N GLU A 405 0.55 8.30 -16.56
CA GLU A 405 1.91 8.81 -16.54
C GLU A 405 2.01 9.87 -15.46
N SER A 406 3.01 9.81 -14.58
CA SER A 406 3.16 10.79 -13.51
C SER A 406 4.63 11.12 -13.24
N PHE A 407 4.89 12.40 -13.04
CA PHE A 407 6.15 12.94 -12.53
C PHE A 407 5.93 13.42 -11.11
N TYR A 408 6.81 13.02 -10.21
CA TYR A 408 6.72 13.32 -8.79
C TYR A 408 8.03 13.88 -8.25
N VAL A 409 7.87 14.83 -7.34
CA VAL A 409 8.97 15.37 -6.53
C VAL A 409 8.55 15.35 -5.05
N GLY A 410 9.43 14.82 -4.21
CA GLY A 410 9.33 14.89 -2.75
C GLY A 410 10.56 15.58 -2.17
N ALA A 411 10.39 16.39 -1.13
CA ALA A 411 11.48 17.01 -0.39
C ALA A 411 11.21 17.00 1.11
N GLU A 412 12.25 16.81 1.90
CA GLU A 412 12.21 16.77 3.36
C GLU A 412 13.28 17.69 3.93
N ALA A 413 12.91 18.56 4.85
CA ALA A 413 13.81 19.52 5.48
C ALA A 413 13.57 19.63 6.98
N LEU A 414 14.64 19.91 7.74
CA LEU A 414 14.59 20.23 9.15
C LEU A 414 15.14 21.64 9.38
N LEU A 415 14.33 22.54 9.91
CA LEU A 415 14.67 23.94 10.19
C LEU A 415 14.46 24.22 11.69
N GLY A 416 15.52 24.08 12.46
CA GLY A 416 15.44 24.03 13.89
C GLY A 416 14.62 22.81 14.34
N GLU A 417 13.52 23.02 15.04
CA GLU A 417 12.59 21.96 15.44
C GLU A 417 11.48 21.69 14.40
N ASN A 418 11.44 22.46 13.31
CA ASN A 418 10.38 22.34 12.32
C ASN A 418 10.76 21.35 11.23
N HIS A 419 10.05 20.23 11.17
CA HIS A 419 10.17 19.26 10.12
C HIS A 419 9.18 19.54 9.00
N LEU A 420 9.68 19.76 7.80
CA LEU A 420 8.89 20.10 6.61
C LEU A 420 8.97 18.95 5.61
N THR A 421 7.83 18.58 5.03
CA THR A 421 7.77 17.62 3.92
C THR A 421 6.92 18.19 2.80
N PHE A 422 7.52 18.29 1.64
CA PHE A 422 6.85 18.70 0.39
C PHE A 422 6.60 17.47 -0.48
N ARG A 423 5.44 17.43 -1.15
CA ARG A 423 5.09 16.48 -2.21
C ARG A 423 4.40 17.21 -3.34
N GLY A 424 4.86 16.97 -4.57
CA GLY A 424 4.27 17.55 -5.77
C GLY A 424 4.24 16.53 -6.90
N SER A 425 3.17 16.50 -7.68
CA SER A 425 3.04 15.62 -8.84
C SER A 425 2.27 16.28 -9.98
N LEU A 426 2.72 15.97 -11.19
CA LEU A 426 2.02 16.20 -12.45
C LEU A 426 1.66 14.86 -13.03
N SER A 427 0.37 14.61 -13.28
CA SER A 427 -0.12 13.33 -13.74
C SER A 427 -1.03 13.47 -14.96
N ASN A 428 -0.90 12.53 -15.88
CA ASN A 428 -1.73 12.37 -17.06
C ASN A 428 -2.56 11.09 -16.91
N ALA A 429 -3.89 11.21 -16.89
CA ALA A 429 -4.82 10.08 -16.91
C ALA A 429 -5.23 9.78 -18.33
N ILE A 430 -5.01 8.57 -18.79
CA ILE A 430 -5.38 8.09 -20.12
C ILE A 430 -6.66 7.24 -20.05
N GLY A 431 -7.03 6.77 -18.85
CA GLY A 431 -8.15 5.86 -18.64
C GLY A 431 -7.70 4.40 -18.60
N PHE A 432 -8.36 3.54 -19.33
CA PHE A 432 -8.01 2.11 -19.53
C PHE A 432 -8.24 1.73 -21.00
N TYR A 433 -7.79 0.57 -21.43
CA TYR A 433 -8.06 0.12 -22.81
C TYR A 433 -9.56 -0.09 -23.05
N GLY A 434 -10.10 0.63 -24.04
CA GLY A 434 -11.54 0.64 -24.37
C GLY A 434 -12.36 1.65 -23.56
N GLY A 435 -11.71 2.43 -22.69
CA GLY A 435 -12.30 3.54 -21.93
C GLY A 435 -11.32 4.70 -21.79
N GLU A 436 -10.69 5.09 -22.92
CA GLU A 436 -9.71 6.17 -22.95
C GLU A 436 -10.37 7.54 -22.80
N TYR A 437 -9.71 8.42 -22.03
CA TYR A 437 -10.08 9.83 -21.94
C TYR A 437 -9.58 10.61 -23.13
N ILE A 438 -10.48 11.25 -23.87
CA ILE A 438 -10.16 12.11 -25.02
C ILE A 438 -10.78 13.48 -24.79
N PRO A 439 -9.97 14.55 -24.54
CA PRO A 439 -8.51 14.55 -24.41
C PRO A 439 -8.03 13.87 -23.10
N VAL A 440 -6.74 13.53 -23.06
CA VAL A 440 -6.05 13.06 -21.84
C VAL A 440 -6.30 14.05 -20.71
N LYS A 441 -6.62 13.54 -19.52
CA LYS A 441 -6.90 14.35 -18.33
C LYS A 441 -5.62 14.61 -17.54
N ARG A 442 -5.42 15.85 -17.15
CA ARG A 442 -4.22 16.28 -16.43
C ARG A 442 -4.55 16.68 -15.01
N GLN A 443 -3.61 16.49 -14.09
CA GLN A 443 -3.74 16.87 -12.69
C GLN A 443 -2.42 17.35 -12.15
N LEU A 444 -2.43 18.51 -11.51
CA LEU A 444 -1.39 18.98 -10.60
C LEU A 444 -1.86 18.75 -9.16
N SER A 445 -1.05 18.10 -8.36
CA SER A 445 -1.32 17.89 -6.94
C SER A 445 -0.11 18.30 -6.11
N VAL A 446 -0.33 19.13 -5.09
CA VAL A 446 0.72 19.64 -4.19
C VAL A 446 0.30 19.44 -2.75
N GLY A 447 1.24 19.03 -1.90
CA GLY A 447 1.07 18.91 -0.45
C GLY A 447 2.28 19.42 0.30
N LEU A 448 2.04 20.13 1.39
CA LEU A 448 3.05 20.57 2.35
C LEU A 448 2.64 20.12 3.74
N GLN A 449 3.53 19.41 4.42
CA GLN A 449 3.41 19.00 5.81
C GLN A 449 4.41 19.78 6.65
N TRP A 450 3.96 20.29 7.77
CA TRP A 450 4.77 20.83 8.85
C TRP A 450 4.52 20.02 10.13
N GLN A 451 5.60 19.69 10.82
CA GLN A 451 5.55 18.97 12.09
C GLN A 451 6.55 19.57 13.05
N ARG A 452 6.14 19.71 14.33
CA ARG A 452 6.96 20.27 15.38
C ARG A 452 6.72 19.59 16.73
N PRO A 453 7.76 19.30 17.51
CA PRO A 453 7.63 18.91 18.91
C PRO A 453 6.97 20.01 19.75
N MET A 454 6.11 19.61 20.67
CA MET A 454 5.39 20.50 21.59
C MET A 454 5.72 20.14 23.05
N SER A 455 7.00 20.17 23.37
CA SER A 455 7.53 19.72 24.68
C SER A 455 6.95 20.48 25.88
N TRP A 456 6.42 21.68 25.64
CA TRP A 456 5.70 22.44 26.67
C TRP A 456 4.32 21.86 27.03
N ILE A 457 3.73 21.00 26.18
CA ILE A 457 2.48 20.26 26.48
C ILE A 457 2.82 18.96 27.22
N SER A 458 3.74 18.18 26.67
CA SER A 458 4.23 16.92 27.22
C SER A 458 5.49 16.50 26.47
N ASP A 459 6.38 15.76 27.14
CA ASP A 459 7.52 15.16 26.46
C ASP A 459 7.03 14.23 25.34
N GLY A 460 7.57 14.41 24.13
CA GLY A 460 7.17 13.66 22.95
C GLY A 460 5.85 14.09 22.29
N ALA A 461 5.15 15.10 22.82
CA ALA A 461 3.98 15.68 22.15
C ALA A 461 4.37 16.31 20.80
N GLN A 462 3.52 16.14 19.79
CA GLN A 462 3.80 16.61 18.43
C GLN A 462 2.58 17.26 17.81
N LEU A 463 2.77 18.43 17.21
CA LEU A 463 1.79 19.10 16.37
C LEU A 463 2.17 18.87 14.91
N LYS A 464 1.20 18.42 14.13
CA LYS A 464 1.33 18.20 12.68
C LYS A 464 0.25 19.00 11.96
N ALA A 465 0.63 19.79 10.96
CA ALA A 465 -0.28 20.48 10.07
C ALA A 465 0.06 20.16 8.62
N ASN A 466 -0.95 19.95 7.80
CA ASN A 466 -0.79 19.68 6.38
C ASN A 466 -1.71 20.60 5.59
N ILE A 467 -1.24 21.06 4.44
CA ILE A 467 -2.05 21.75 3.44
C ILE A 467 -1.88 21.04 2.09
N GLY A 468 -2.91 21.05 1.28
CA GLY A 468 -2.90 20.44 -0.04
C GLY A 468 -3.75 21.18 -1.04
N PHE A 469 -3.35 21.07 -2.29
CA PHE A 469 -4.04 21.69 -3.41
C PHE A 469 -3.99 20.77 -4.61
N ASP A 470 -5.14 20.58 -5.25
CA ASP A 470 -5.28 19.87 -6.52
C ASP A 470 -5.93 20.79 -7.54
N THR A 471 -5.43 20.80 -8.78
CA THR A 471 -6.05 21.48 -9.92
C THR A 471 -5.87 20.66 -11.19
N GLY A 472 -6.90 20.60 -12.01
CA GLY A 472 -6.86 19.86 -13.27
C GLY A 472 -8.18 19.24 -13.65
N ASP A 473 -8.08 18.17 -14.44
CA ASP A 473 -9.24 17.52 -15.09
C ASP A 473 -9.74 16.27 -14.34
N TRP A 474 -8.98 15.70 -13.38
CA TRP A 474 -9.39 14.50 -12.62
C TRP A 474 -10.40 14.82 -11.55
N LYS A 475 -10.18 15.94 -10.92
CA LYS A 475 -11.01 16.51 -9.89
C LYS A 475 -11.10 18.00 -10.13
N LYS A 476 -12.20 18.60 -9.70
CA LYS A 476 -12.32 20.05 -9.64
C LYS A 476 -11.24 20.61 -8.71
N ASP A 477 -10.88 21.86 -8.93
CA ASP A 477 -9.95 22.56 -8.06
C ASP A 477 -10.37 22.43 -6.60
N VAL A 478 -9.46 21.89 -5.79
CA VAL A 478 -9.71 21.67 -4.38
C VAL A 478 -8.51 22.09 -3.55
N PHE A 479 -8.78 22.80 -2.48
CA PHE A 479 -7.85 23.16 -1.43
C PHE A 479 -8.30 22.51 -0.12
N GLY A 480 -7.35 22.09 0.70
CA GLY A 480 -7.68 21.57 2.01
C GLY A 480 -6.47 21.55 2.94
N GLY A 481 -6.75 21.24 4.19
CA GLY A 481 -5.71 21.07 5.19
C GLY A 481 -6.20 20.27 6.37
N ASN A 482 -5.27 19.73 7.14
CA ASN A 482 -5.58 19.10 8.42
C ASN A 482 -4.55 19.46 9.48
N VAL A 483 -4.98 19.43 10.72
CA VAL A 483 -4.13 19.64 11.90
C VAL A 483 -4.39 18.50 12.87
N SER A 484 -3.33 17.97 13.47
CA SER A 484 -3.43 16.96 14.52
C SER A 484 -2.39 17.18 15.62
N LEU A 485 -2.81 16.96 16.86
CA LEU A 485 -1.96 16.93 18.04
C LEU A 485 -1.87 15.48 18.53
N SER A 486 -0.67 14.99 18.74
CA SER A 486 -0.39 13.67 19.32
C SER A 486 0.33 13.84 20.65
N ILE A 487 -0.14 13.16 21.70
CA ILE A 487 0.34 13.28 23.06
C ILE A 487 0.66 11.89 23.59
N PRO A 488 1.92 11.56 23.93
CA PRO A 488 2.24 10.40 24.74
C PRO A 488 1.55 10.47 26.11
N LEU A 489 1.04 9.34 26.59
CA LEU A 489 0.26 9.28 27.84
C LEU A 489 1.09 8.77 29.04
N LEU A 490 2.35 8.37 28.80
CA LEU A 490 3.28 7.86 29.84
C LEU A 490 4.66 8.45 29.63
#